data_05c788e64dac013088dc99d3d49669f8
#
_entry.id   05c788e64dac013088dc99d3d49669f8
#
_cell.length_a   1.000
_cell.length_b   1.000
_cell.length_c   1.000
_cell.angle_alpha   90.00
_cell.angle_beta   90.00
_cell.angle_gamma   90.00
#
_symmetry.space_group_name_H-M   'P 1'
#
loop_
_entity.id
_entity.type
_entity.pdbx_description
1 polymer ?
#
loop_
_entity_poly.entity_id
_entity_poly.type
_entity_poly.pdbx_seq_one_letter_code
_entity_poly.pdbx_strand_id
1 'polypeptide(L)'
;MHLVQFTKIRKKIEKSKLVFFSYLCKMLVFPNAKINLGLFVTDKRPDGFHNIETILFPIPLYDALEITTVGTGFARPDRMGGQTPPLHIHGIPIDGNPNDNLVYKAYQLLKNDFNLPNIRIDLLKKIPFGAGLGGGSTDAAFMLKVLNEKFSLKISDENLEDYARQIGSDCACFIKNKPVFAYEKGDVFIPIDLDLLGYQLVLICPPIHVSTKIAYQRIVARKTVMSSPSTTLGINSIETSPCYFDLQKLPETSVELWKSVLKNDFETSVFAQYPILSDIKQTLYDIGAEYASMSGSGSAMFGLFPVGAGFARPNTIGGTQTAPLQDIHNFLNITFKDCTVFCLNL
;
A
#
# COMPACT_ATOMS: atom_id res chain seq x y z
N MET A 1 9.48 -39.34 -50.88
CA MET A 1 9.88 -39.70 -49.51
C MET A 1 10.37 -38.50 -48.66
N HIS A 2 11.05 -37.51 -49.24
CA HIS A 2 11.60 -36.38 -48.51
C HIS A 2 10.57 -35.36 -47.97
N LEU A 3 9.44 -35.12 -48.66
CA LEU A 3 8.43 -34.14 -48.25
C LEU A 3 7.68 -34.54 -46.93
N VAL A 4 7.46 -35.81 -46.71
CA VAL A 4 6.78 -36.31 -45.51
C VAL A 4 7.66 -36.17 -44.26
N GLN A 5 8.95 -36.25 -44.43
CA GLN A 5 9.91 -36.12 -43.35
C GLN A 5 10.05 -34.65 -42.92
N PHE A 6 10.06 -33.68 -43.86
CA PHE A 6 10.05 -32.25 -43.59
C PHE A 6 8.77 -31.80 -42.85
N THR A 7 7.62 -32.32 -43.23
CA THR A 7 6.34 -32.00 -42.56
C THR A 7 6.29 -32.54 -41.13
N LYS A 8 6.85 -33.70 -40.87
CA LYS A 8 7.00 -34.25 -39.50
C LYS A 8 7.95 -33.44 -38.62
N ILE A 9 9.07 -33.01 -39.21
CA ILE A 9 10.07 -32.14 -38.49
C ILE A 9 9.46 -30.78 -38.20
N ARG A 10 8.77 -30.15 -39.15
CA ARG A 10 8.09 -28.84 -38.95
C ARG A 10 6.99 -28.96 -37.87
N LYS A 11 6.18 -29.97 -37.87
CA LYS A 11 5.16 -30.24 -36.82
C LYS A 11 5.80 -30.48 -35.44
N LYS A 12 6.98 -31.13 -35.41
CA LYS A 12 7.73 -31.38 -34.16
C LYS A 12 8.33 -30.09 -33.61
N ILE A 13 8.82 -29.19 -34.49
CA ILE A 13 9.37 -27.88 -34.13
C ILE A 13 8.23 -26.93 -33.69
N GLU A 14 7.10 -26.92 -34.37
CA GLU A 14 5.93 -26.15 -33.96
C GLU A 14 5.35 -26.63 -32.62
N LYS A 15 5.27 -27.95 -32.44
CA LYS A 15 4.88 -28.54 -31.15
C LYS A 15 5.89 -28.24 -30.04
N SER A 16 7.18 -28.27 -30.32
CA SER A 16 8.24 -27.90 -29.35
C SER A 16 8.24 -26.39 -29.06
N LYS A 17 7.95 -25.52 -30.06
CA LYS A 17 7.75 -24.09 -29.84
C LYS A 17 6.50 -23.80 -29.01
N LEU A 18 5.38 -24.47 -29.25
CA LEU A 18 4.16 -24.36 -28.44
C LEU A 18 4.39 -24.86 -27.00
N VAL A 19 5.10 -25.98 -26.85
CA VAL A 19 5.49 -26.51 -25.54
C VAL A 19 6.50 -25.58 -24.87
N PHE A 20 7.47 -25.03 -25.61
CA PHE A 20 8.42 -24.04 -25.09
C PHE A 20 7.75 -22.71 -24.71
N PHE A 21 6.74 -22.25 -25.48
CA PHE A 21 5.92 -21.09 -25.14
C PHE A 21 5.01 -21.34 -23.94
N SER A 22 4.48 -22.56 -23.79
CA SER A 22 3.70 -23.00 -22.62
C SER A 22 4.56 -23.09 -21.34
N TYR A 23 5.84 -23.45 -21.46
CA TYR A 23 6.78 -23.47 -20.33
C TYR A 23 7.27 -22.07 -19.90
N LEU A 24 7.17 -21.07 -20.77
CA LEU A 24 7.53 -19.68 -20.52
C LEU A 24 6.32 -18.80 -20.19
N CYS A 25 5.23 -19.37 -19.67
CA CYS A 25 4.15 -18.55 -19.12
C CYS A 25 4.63 -17.88 -17.82
N LYS A 26 5.45 -16.85 -18.01
CA LYS A 26 5.77 -15.89 -16.98
C LYS A 26 4.51 -15.07 -16.72
N MET A 27 4.11 -14.94 -15.46
CA MET A 27 3.08 -13.98 -15.08
C MET A 27 3.74 -12.84 -14.34
N LEU A 28 3.56 -11.65 -14.88
CA LEU A 28 4.06 -10.40 -14.33
C LEU A 28 2.86 -9.54 -13.91
N VAL A 29 2.86 -9.12 -12.67
CA VAL A 29 1.87 -8.20 -12.11
C VAL A 29 2.55 -7.03 -11.41
N PHE A 30 1.81 -5.94 -11.21
CA PHE A 30 2.32 -4.70 -10.64
C PHE A 30 1.55 -4.35 -9.36
N PRO A 31 1.97 -4.87 -8.21
CA PRO A 31 1.41 -4.50 -6.91
C PRO A 31 1.58 -3.01 -6.65
N ASN A 32 0.50 -2.31 -6.33
CA ASN A 32 0.51 -0.87 -6.07
C ASN A 32 0.50 -0.54 -4.59
N ALA A 33 1.02 0.63 -4.23
CA ALA A 33 0.94 1.18 -2.88
C ALA A 33 -0.47 1.69 -2.52
N LYS A 34 -0.67 2.05 -1.26
CA LYS A 34 -1.82 2.79 -0.75
C LYS A 34 -1.38 3.97 0.10
N ILE A 35 -2.26 4.94 0.28
CA ILE A 35 -2.17 5.95 1.34
C ILE A 35 -3.37 5.81 2.28
N ASN A 36 -3.27 6.42 3.48
CA ASN A 36 -4.39 6.56 4.40
C ASN A 36 -4.93 7.99 4.33
N LEU A 37 -6.19 8.15 3.99
CA LEU A 37 -6.90 9.43 4.06
C LEU A 37 -7.66 9.50 5.37
N GLY A 38 -7.11 10.27 6.32
CA GLY A 38 -7.49 10.20 7.72
C GLY A 38 -7.10 8.86 8.38
N LEU A 39 -6.82 8.89 9.66
CA LEU A 39 -6.65 7.69 10.48
C LEU A 39 -7.00 8.05 11.92
N PHE A 40 -8.09 7.49 12.40
CA PHE A 40 -8.57 7.70 13.76
C PHE A 40 -8.39 6.43 14.57
N VAL A 41 -7.83 6.55 15.77
CA VAL A 41 -7.76 5.44 16.74
C VAL A 41 -8.93 5.60 17.70
N THR A 42 -9.93 4.73 17.58
CA THR A 42 -11.19 4.87 18.30
C THR A 42 -11.15 4.25 19.69
N ASP A 43 -10.79 2.98 19.79
CA ASP A 43 -10.84 2.24 21.04
C ASP A 43 -9.63 1.30 21.20
N LYS A 44 -9.28 1.04 22.48
CA LYS A 44 -8.37 -0.03 22.82
C LYS A 44 -9.17 -1.31 23.09
N ARG A 45 -8.85 -2.38 22.39
CA ARG A 45 -9.52 -3.67 22.48
C ARG A 45 -8.98 -4.50 23.66
N PRO A 46 -9.79 -5.43 24.18
CA PRO A 46 -9.33 -6.37 25.22
C PRO A 46 -8.18 -7.30 24.78
N ASP A 47 -8.06 -7.57 23.46
CA ASP A 47 -6.99 -8.37 22.87
C ASP A 47 -5.64 -7.61 22.74
N GLY A 48 -5.59 -6.36 23.21
CA GLY A 48 -4.41 -5.50 23.20
C GLY A 48 -4.20 -4.71 21.92
N PHE A 49 -5.00 -4.95 20.87
CA PHE A 49 -5.06 -4.14 19.64
C PHE A 49 -5.90 -2.87 19.85
N HIS A 50 -5.95 -2.05 18.81
CA HIS A 50 -6.81 -0.86 18.77
C HIS A 50 -7.77 -0.96 17.60
N ASN A 51 -8.98 -0.43 17.79
CA ASN A 51 -9.87 -0.14 16.69
C ASN A 51 -9.41 1.14 16.01
N ILE A 52 -9.45 1.14 14.70
CA ILE A 52 -9.11 2.30 13.85
C ILE A 52 -10.21 2.54 12.83
N GLU A 53 -10.26 3.75 12.33
CA GLU A 53 -11.06 4.13 11.17
C GLU A 53 -10.16 4.89 10.20
N THR A 54 -10.16 4.47 8.94
CA THR A 54 -9.33 5.11 7.89
C THR A 54 -9.91 4.81 6.51
N ILE A 55 -9.64 5.67 5.53
CA ILE A 55 -9.82 5.30 4.13
C ILE A 55 -8.48 4.83 3.58
N LEU A 56 -8.46 3.61 3.04
CA LEU A 56 -7.33 3.08 2.29
C LEU A 56 -7.54 3.42 0.80
N PHE A 57 -6.66 4.23 0.26
CA PHE A 57 -6.73 4.68 -1.12
C PHE A 57 -5.52 4.16 -1.93
N PRO A 58 -5.75 3.30 -2.95
CA PRO A 58 -4.68 2.81 -3.82
C PRO A 58 -4.05 3.95 -4.63
N ILE A 59 -2.71 3.94 -4.75
CA ILE A 59 -1.98 4.96 -5.51
C ILE A 59 -1.08 4.33 -6.58
N PRO A 60 -0.77 5.00 -7.70
CA PRO A 60 -0.02 4.45 -8.82
C PRO A 60 1.51 4.44 -8.60
N LEU A 61 1.96 3.95 -7.46
CA LEU A 61 3.35 3.60 -7.16
C LEU A 61 3.44 2.08 -7.05
N TYR A 62 4.24 1.43 -7.91
CA TYR A 62 4.18 0.00 -8.11
C TYR A 62 5.51 -0.70 -7.81
N ASP A 63 5.40 -1.87 -7.22
CA ASP A 63 6.40 -2.94 -7.33
C ASP A 63 6.16 -3.77 -8.59
N ALA A 64 7.02 -4.74 -8.88
CA ALA A 64 6.78 -5.71 -9.95
C ALA A 64 7.03 -7.11 -9.41
N LEU A 65 6.07 -8.00 -9.60
CA LEU A 65 6.11 -9.39 -9.14
C LEU A 65 5.96 -10.33 -10.34
N GLU A 66 7.01 -11.13 -10.58
CA GLU A 66 7.02 -12.16 -11.61
C GLU A 66 7.06 -13.54 -10.97
N ILE A 67 6.19 -14.47 -11.43
CA ILE A 67 6.26 -15.86 -11.06
C ILE A 67 6.49 -16.77 -12.27
N THR A 68 7.40 -17.73 -12.10
CA THR A 68 7.76 -18.73 -13.13
C THR A 68 7.63 -20.14 -12.54
N THR A 69 6.93 -21.05 -13.21
CA THR A 69 6.89 -22.46 -12.81
C THR A 69 8.25 -23.12 -13.05
N VAL A 70 8.77 -23.81 -12.06
CA VAL A 70 10.02 -24.55 -12.18
C VAL A 70 9.67 -26.00 -12.52
N GLY A 71 9.98 -26.41 -13.76
CA GLY A 71 9.80 -27.80 -14.19
C GLY A 71 10.73 -28.76 -13.44
N THR A 72 10.30 -29.98 -13.21
CA THR A 72 11.06 -31.03 -12.53
C THR A 72 12.38 -31.42 -13.20
N GLY A 73 12.66 -30.91 -14.43
CA GLY A 73 13.86 -31.19 -15.20
C GLY A 73 14.96 -30.11 -15.14
N PHE A 74 14.70 -28.94 -14.55
CA PHE A 74 15.66 -27.82 -14.48
C PHE A 74 16.00 -27.35 -13.05
N ALA A 75 15.53 -28.05 -12.04
CA ALA A 75 16.07 -27.83 -10.71
C ALA A 75 17.53 -28.31 -10.70
N ARG A 76 18.48 -27.41 -10.95
CA ARG A 76 19.82 -27.61 -10.42
C ARG A 76 19.64 -27.61 -8.90
N PRO A 77 19.89 -28.73 -8.21
CA PRO A 77 19.97 -28.68 -6.76
C PRO A 77 21.11 -27.73 -6.46
N ASP A 78 20.82 -26.60 -5.82
CA ASP A 78 21.85 -25.82 -5.18
C ASP A 78 22.63 -26.78 -4.32
N ARG A 79 23.97 -26.82 -4.51
CA ARG A 79 24.88 -27.78 -3.85
C ARG A 79 24.95 -27.62 -2.32
N MET A 80 24.08 -26.78 -1.76
CA MET A 80 23.89 -26.60 -0.34
C MET A 80 22.47 -27.06 0.02
N GLY A 81 22.34 -28.15 0.72
CA GLY A 81 21.08 -28.81 1.12
C GLY A 81 20.19 -28.02 2.08
N GLY A 82 20.07 -26.72 1.88
CA GLY A 82 19.12 -25.86 2.55
C GLY A 82 18.02 -25.47 1.58
N GLN A 83 16.75 -25.60 1.98
CA GLN A 83 15.60 -25.09 1.22
C GLN A 83 15.63 -23.55 1.25
N THR A 84 16.41 -22.93 0.38
CA THR A 84 16.33 -21.48 0.15
C THR A 84 14.96 -21.19 -0.48
N PRO A 85 14.19 -20.20 0.04
CA PRO A 85 12.94 -19.79 -0.56
C PRO A 85 13.17 -19.44 -2.04
N PRO A 86 12.23 -19.77 -2.93
CA PRO A 86 12.36 -19.45 -4.36
C PRO A 86 12.15 -17.97 -4.65
N LEU A 87 12.47 -17.09 -3.71
CA LEU A 87 12.24 -15.65 -3.75
C LEU A 87 13.54 -14.89 -3.99
N HIS A 88 13.58 -14.16 -5.09
CA HIS A 88 14.66 -13.24 -5.47
C HIS A 88 14.14 -11.81 -5.40
N ILE A 89 14.75 -10.97 -4.54
CA ILE A 89 14.37 -9.57 -4.35
C ILE A 89 15.39 -8.69 -5.07
N HIS A 90 14.87 -7.72 -5.83
CA HIS A 90 15.60 -6.70 -6.56
C HIS A 90 15.13 -5.31 -6.13
N GLY A 91 15.93 -4.27 -6.42
CA GLY A 91 15.62 -2.88 -6.09
C GLY A 91 15.90 -2.56 -4.63
N ILE A 92 14.93 -2.00 -3.90
CA ILE A 92 15.09 -1.64 -2.48
C ILE A 92 15.33 -2.91 -1.66
N PRO A 93 16.45 -3.01 -0.92
CA PRO A 93 16.75 -4.18 -0.10
C PRO A 93 15.71 -4.32 1.02
N ILE A 94 15.35 -5.57 1.31
CA ILE A 94 14.51 -5.93 2.47
C ILE A 94 15.38 -6.77 3.38
N ASP A 95 15.63 -6.27 4.57
CA ASP A 95 16.35 -7.01 5.59
C ASP A 95 15.46 -8.08 6.23
N GLY A 96 16.07 -9.16 6.70
CA GLY A 96 15.39 -10.21 7.45
C GLY A 96 15.44 -11.58 6.79
N ASN A 97 14.74 -12.54 7.40
CA ASN A 97 14.68 -13.90 6.88
C ASN A 97 13.72 -13.95 5.67
N PRO A 98 14.15 -14.45 4.50
CA PRO A 98 13.29 -14.61 3.33
C PRO A 98 12.01 -15.42 3.59
N ASN A 99 12.01 -16.33 4.57
CA ASN A 99 10.83 -17.08 4.97
C ASN A 99 9.74 -16.21 5.63
N ASP A 100 10.14 -15.06 6.18
CA ASP A 100 9.20 -14.12 6.81
C ASP A 100 8.58 -13.15 5.80
N ASN A 101 9.06 -13.14 4.57
CA ASN A 101 8.51 -12.31 3.51
C ASN A 101 7.06 -12.69 3.21
N LEU A 102 6.17 -11.68 3.17
CA LEU A 102 4.73 -11.91 3.02
C LEU A 102 4.37 -12.54 1.66
N VAL A 103 5.13 -12.25 0.61
CA VAL A 103 4.97 -12.91 -0.72
C VAL A 103 5.22 -14.41 -0.62
N TYR A 104 6.26 -14.79 0.12
CA TYR A 104 6.58 -16.20 0.31
C TYR A 104 5.53 -16.90 1.20
N LYS A 105 5.06 -16.23 2.26
CA LYS A 105 3.96 -16.74 3.10
C LYS A 105 2.69 -16.96 2.28
N ALA A 106 2.34 -16.00 1.40
CA ALA A 106 1.20 -16.14 0.49
C ALA A 106 1.31 -17.38 -0.42
N TYR A 107 2.50 -17.60 -1.00
CA TYR A 107 2.76 -18.79 -1.79
C TYR A 107 2.64 -20.07 -0.98
N GLN A 108 3.24 -20.13 0.20
CA GLN A 108 3.18 -21.33 1.06
C GLN A 108 1.76 -21.67 1.48
N LEU A 109 0.95 -20.66 1.80
CA LEU A 109 -0.44 -20.83 2.21
C LEU A 109 -1.25 -21.53 1.11
N LEU A 110 -1.25 -21.01 -0.11
CA LEU A 110 -1.96 -21.64 -1.23
C LEU A 110 -1.30 -22.95 -1.69
N LYS A 111 0.03 -23.07 -1.58
CA LYS A 111 0.72 -24.31 -1.93
C LYS A 111 0.27 -25.49 -1.08
N ASN A 112 0.08 -25.26 0.21
CA ASN A 112 -0.34 -26.30 1.14
C ASN A 112 -1.78 -26.78 0.83
N ASP A 113 -2.70 -25.84 0.52
CA ASP A 113 -4.09 -26.16 0.30
C ASP A 113 -4.37 -26.73 -1.09
N PHE A 114 -3.63 -26.30 -2.11
CA PHE A 114 -3.85 -26.67 -3.51
C PHE A 114 -2.73 -27.49 -4.14
N ASN A 115 -1.76 -27.97 -3.35
CA ASN A 115 -0.62 -28.76 -3.83
C ASN A 115 0.08 -28.13 -5.05
N LEU A 116 0.37 -26.83 -4.99
CA LEU A 116 0.94 -26.09 -6.10
C LEU A 116 2.37 -26.57 -6.43
N PRO A 117 2.77 -26.52 -7.71
CA PRO A 117 4.14 -26.85 -8.10
C PRO A 117 5.14 -25.83 -7.54
N ASN A 118 6.42 -26.21 -7.58
CA ASN A 118 7.48 -25.28 -7.24
C ASN A 118 7.52 -24.14 -8.28
N ILE A 119 7.66 -22.92 -7.76
CA ILE A 119 7.78 -21.71 -8.57
C ILE A 119 9.07 -20.96 -8.20
N ARG A 120 9.55 -20.14 -9.10
CA ARG A 120 10.49 -19.06 -8.85
C ARG A 120 9.71 -17.76 -8.76
N ILE A 121 10.06 -16.93 -7.79
CA ILE A 121 9.46 -15.63 -7.51
C ILE A 121 10.54 -14.57 -7.67
N ASP A 122 10.33 -13.62 -8.57
CA ASP A 122 11.20 -12.46 -8.75
C ASP A 122 10.37 -11.21 -8.37
N LEU A 123 10.84 -10.47 -7.35
CA LEU A 123 10.16 -9.29 -6.80
C LEU A 123 11.07 -8.07 -6.93
N LEU A 124 10.67 -7.09 -7.73
CA LEU A 124 11.34 -5.78 -7.83
C LEU A 124 10.63 -4.79 -6.90
N LYS A 125 11.34 -4.37 -5.85
CA LYS A 125 10.85 -3.40 -4.87
C LYS A 125 11.17 -1.97 -5.26
N LYS A 126 10.14 -1.15 -5.37
CA LYS A 126 10.21 0.31 -5.54
C LYS A 126 9.41 1.04 -4.45
N ILE A 127 8.38 0.39 -3.88
CA ILE A 127 7.61 0.92 -2.77
C ILE A 127 8.48 0.86 -1.51
N PRO A 128 8.77 2.00 -0.85
CA PRO A 128 9.57 2.02 0.37
C PRO A 128 9.00 1.12 1.46
N PHE A 129 9.88 0.30 2.05
CA PHE A 129 9.49 -0.65 3.09
C PHE A 129 9.28 0.05 4.44
N GLY A 130 8.24 -0.35 5.19
CA GLY A 130 7.99 0.19 6.54
C GLY A 130 7.58 1.66 6.59
N ALA A 131 7.16 2.24 5.46
CA ALA A 131 6.80 3.65 5.33
C ALA A 131 5.29 3.95 5.45
N GLY A 132 4.46 2.97 5.83
CA GLY A 132 3.01 3.13 5.91
C GLY A 132 2.27 3.02 4.57
N LEU A 133 2.94 2.57 3.50
CA LEU A 133 2.42 2.49 2.12
C LEU A 133 1.83 1.12 1.73
N GLY A 134 1.88 0.14 2.62
CA GLY A 134 1.31 -1.19 2.38
C GLY A 134 2.07 -2.06 1.38
N GLY A 135 3.34 -1.72 1.03
CA GLY A 135 4.10 -2.41 -0.03
C GLY A 135 4.21 -3.92 0.15
N GLY A 136 4.55 -4.42 1.35
CA GLY A 136 4.62 -5.86 1.59
C GLY A 136 3.25 -6.55 1.55
N SER A 137 2.22 -5.86 2.03
CA SER A 137 0.83 -6.38 2.04
C SER A 137 0.26 -6.49 0.63
N THR A 138 0.52 -5.50 -0.22
CA THR A 138 0.09 -5.55 -1.63
C THR A 138 0.81 -6.65 -2.40
N ASP A 139 2.13 -6.81 -2.20
CA ASP A 139 2.89 -7.87 -2.84
C ASP A 139 2.29 -9.25 -2.51
N ALA A 140 1.93 -9.48 -1.24
CA ALA A 140 1.30 -10.73 -0.80
C ALA A 140 -0.09 -10.93 -1.40
N ALA A 141 -0.94 -9.90 -1.42
CA ALA A 141 -2.27 -9.97 -2.01
C ALA A 141 -2.20 -10.26 -3.52
N PHE A 142 -1.29 -9.60 -4.25
CA PHE A 142 -1.07 -9.86 -5.66
C PHE A 142 -0.47 -11.24 -5.92
N MET A 143 0.35 -11.78 -4.99
CA MET A 143 0.80 -13.17 -5.06
C MET A 143 -0.39 -14.13 -4.98
N LEU A 144 -1.33 -13.94 -4.06
CA LEU A 144 -2.55 -14.77 -3.98
C LEU A 144 -3.35 -14.70 -5.28
N LYS A 145 -3.57 -13.50 -5.82
CA LYS A 145 -4.31 -13.30 -7.08
C LYS A 145 -3.63 -13.97 -8.27
N VAL A 146 -2.32 -13.77 -8.42
CA VAL A 146 -1.58 -14.33 -9.56
C VAL A 146 -1.48 -15.86 -9.50
N LEU A 147 -1.41 -16.44 -8.30
CA LEU A 147 -1.45 -17.91 -8.13
C LEU A 147 -2.84 -18.45 -8.46
N ASN A 148 -3.90 -17.78 -8.00
CA ASN A 148 -5.29 -18.15 -8.32
C ASN A 148 -5.52 -18.16 -9.83
N GLU A 149 -5.09 -17.13 -10.54
CA GLU A 149 -5.21 -17.00 -11.99
C GLU A 149 -4.35 -18.06 -12.72
N LYS A 150 -3.04 -18.10 -12.41
CA LYS A 150 -2.07 -18.97 -13.10
C LYS A 150 -2.43 -20.44 -13.02
N PHE A 151 -2.89 -20.91 -11.87
CA PHE A 151 -3.23 -22.31 -11.62
C PHE A 151 -4.73 -22.59 -11.71
N SER A 152 -5.53 -21.58 -12.10
CA SER A 152 -6.99 -21.70 -12.26
C SER A 152 -7.67 -22.30 -11.02
N LEU A 153 -7.31 -21.80 -9.83
CA LEU A 153 -7.77 -22.35 -8.55
C LEU A 153 -9.26 -22.06 -8.29
N LYS A 154 -9.82 -21.06 -8.98
CA LYS A 154 -11.24 -20.65 -8.88
C LYS A 154 -11.64 -20.20 -7.46
N ILE A 155 -10.69 -19.63 -6.72
CA ILE A 155 -10.95 -19.03 -5.41
C ILE A 155 -11.68 -17.71 -5.64
N SER A 156 -12.80 -17.48 -4.96
CA SER A 156 -13.53 -16.20 -5.04
C SER A 156 -12.75 -15.07 -4.36
N ASP A 157 -13.09 -13.80 -4.66
CA ASP A 157 -12.45 -12.66 -4.03
C ASP A 157 -12.63 -12.66 -2.51
N GLU A 158 -13.80 -13.09 -2.02
CA GLU A 158 -14.08 -13.20 -0.59
C GLU A 158 -13.13 -14.20 0.10
N ASN A 159 -12.96 -15.38 -0.51
CA ASN A 159 -12.05 -16.39 0.00
C ASN A 159 -10.58 -15.95 -0.12
N LEU A 160 -10.21 -15.21 -1.18
CA LEU A 160 -8.87 -14.61 -1.29
C LEU A 160 -8.63 -13.56 -0.21
N GLU A 161 -9.64 -12.77 0.16
CA GLU A 161 -9.56 -11.85 1.30
C GLU A 161 -9.33 -12.61 2.60
N ASP A 162 -9.97 -13.78 2.81
CA ASP A 162 -9.76 -14.60 4.00
C ASP A 162 -8.34 -15.17 4.06
N TYR A 163 -7.78 -15.60 2.92
CA TYR A 163 -6.36 -15.95 2.84
C TYR A 163 -5.46 -14.76 3.14
N ALA A 164 -5.77 -13.59 2.61
CA ALA A 164 -4.99 -12.38 2.81
C ALA A 164 -4.98 -11.93 4.27
N ARG A 165 -6.11 -12.03 4.99
CA ARG A 165 -6.22 -11.71 6.44
C ARG A 165 -5.33 -12.59 7.31
N GLN A 166 -5.04 -13.83 6.92
CA GLN A 166 -4.12 -14.73 7.63
C GLN A 166 -2.66 -14.26 7.51
N ILE A 167 -2.34 -13.46 6.47
CA ILE A 167 -0.99 -12.97 6.22
C ILE A 167 -0.77 -11.62 6.92
N GLY A 168 -1.77 -10.74 6.87
CA GLY A 168 -1.71 -9.42 7.49
C GLY A 168 -3.00 -8.61 7.31
N SER A 169 -3.29 -7.71 8.25
CA SER A 169 -4.53 -6.91 8.26
C SER A 169 -4.74 -6.11 6.97
N ASP A 170 -3.69 -5.46 6.48
CA ASP A 170 -3.78 -4.62 5.27
C ASP A 170 -3.77 -5.44 3.97
N CYS A 171 -3.51 -6.77 4.01
CA CYS A 171 -3.40 -7.54 2.77
C CYS A 171 -4.73 -7.67 2.03
N ALA A 172 -5.81 -7.83 2.77
CA ALA A 172 -7.13 -8.11 2.19
C ALA A 172 -7.69 -6.95 1.36
N CYS A 173 -7.36 -5.68 1.69
CA CYS A 173 -7.85 -4.53 0.93
C CYS A 173 -7.32 -4.52 -0.52
N PHE A 174 -6.15 -5.12 -0.78
CA PHE A 174 -5.55 -5.18 -2.11
C PHE A 174 -6.11 -6.30 -3.01
N ILE A 175 -6.96 -7.18 -2.48
CA ILE A 175 -7.63 -8.19 -3.30
C ILE A 175 -8.56 -7.50 -4.30
N LYS A 176 -9.50 -6.68 -3.84
CA LYS A 176 -10.38 -5.86 -4.69
C LYS A 176 -9.67 -4.59 -5.19
N ASN A 177 -8.67 -4.11 -4.46
CA ASN A 177 -7.78 -3.01 -4.83
C ASN A 177 -8.54 -1.74 -5.26
N LYS A 178 -9.51 -1.33 -4.47
CA LYS A 178 -10.34 -0.13 -4.64
C LYS A 178 -10.31 0.69 -3.36
N PRO A 179 -10.68 1.98 -3.40
CA PRO A 179 -10.84 2.76 -2.19
C PRO A 179 -11.85 2.09 -1.24
N VAL A 180 -11.46 1.97 0.02
CA VAL A 180 -12.30 1.36 1.06
C VAL A 180 -12.23 2.15 2.36
N PHE A 181 -13.34 2.27 3.06
CA PHE A 181 -13.36 2.60 4.47
C PHE A 181 -13.02 1.35 5.27
N ALA A 182 -11.92 1.41 6.01
CA ALA A 182 -11.42 0.32 6.83
C ALA A 182 -11.68 0.64 8.31
N TYR A 183 -12.21 -0.32 9.06
CA TYR A 183 -12.53 -0.17 10.48
C TYR A 183 -12.17 -1.44 11.29
N GLU A 184 -12.50 -1.49 12.57
CA GLU A 184 -11.98 -2.45 13.55
C GLU A 184 -10.44 -2.41 13.60
N LYS A 185 -9.73 -3.51 13.38
CA LYS A 185 -8.27 -3.54 13.31
C LYS A 185 -7.71 -3.03 11.98
N GLY A 186 -8.57 -2.46 11.14
CA GLY A 186 -8.24 -2.09 9.77
C GLY A 186 -8.39 -3.23 8.78
N ASP A 187 -9.10 -4.28 9.15
CA ASP A 187 -9.28 -5.53 8.41
C ASP A 187 -10.73 -5.79 7.96
N VAL A 188 -11.67 -4.91 8.32
CA VAL A 188 -13.05 -4.92 7.84
C VAL A 188 -13.25 -3.72 6.91
N PHE A 189 -13.82 -3.97 5.71
CA PHE A 189 -13.85 -2.99 4.63
C PHE A 189 -15.27 -2.71 4.14
N ILE A 190 -15.59 -1.43 3.95
CA ILE A 190 -16.76 -0.96 3.23
C ILE A 190 -16.26 -0.24 1.97
N PRO A 191 -16.68 -0.65 0.75
CA PRO A 191 -16.32 0.07 -0.47
C PRO A 191 -16.76 1.53 -0.39
N ILE A 192 -15.90 2.45 -0.86
CA ILE A 192 -16.19 3.87 -0.90
C ILE A 192 -15.96 4.39 -2.32
N ASP A 193 -16.91 5.16 -2.82
CA ASP A 193 -16.80 5.77 -4.15
C ASP A 193 -16.07 7.11 -4.03
N LEU A 194 -14.76 7.03 -3.95
CA LEU A 194 -13.86 8.18 -3.84
C LEU A 194 -12.96 8.23 -5.06
N ASP A 195 -13.02 9.35 -5.77
CA ASP A 195 -12.18 9.66 -6.91
C ASP A 195 -11.32 10.89 -6.63
N LEU A 196 -10.07 10.83 -7.00
CA LEU A 196 -9.11 11.92 -6.92
C LEU A 196 -8.61 12.33 -8.32
N LEU A 197 -9.35 11.99 -9.37
CA LEU A 197 -9.11 12.51 -10.73
C LEU A 197 -9.02 14.04 -10.69
N GLY A 198 -7.98 14.58 -11.29
CA GLY A 198 -7.70 16.02 -11.23
C GLY A 198 -6.76 16.42 -10.08
N TYR A 199 -6.24 15.45 -9.33
CA TYR A 199 -5.19 15.69 -8.35
C TYR A 199 -3.88 14.99 -8.72
N GLN A 200 -2.80 15.61 -8.29
CA GLN A 200 -1.46 15.04 -8.30
C GLN A 200 -1.05 14.76 -6.87
N LEU A 201 -0.42 13.62 -6.66
CA LEU A 201 0.10 13.21 -5.38
C LEU A 201 1.61 13.43 -5.35
N VAL A 202 2.10 14.21 -4.40
CA VAL A 202 3.51 14.26 -4.03
C VAL A 202 3.69 13.40 -2.80
N LEU A 203 4.58 12.41 -2.88
CA LEU A 203 4.89 11.49 -1.80
C LEU A 203 6.36 11.66 -1.42
N ILE A 204 6.64 11.87 -0.14
CA ILE A 204 7.99 12.04 0.42
C ILE A 204 8.22 10.93 1.43
N CYS A 205 9.23 10.12 1.19
CA CYS A 205 9.60 8.99 2.04
C CYS A 205 10.99 9.24 2.65
N PRO A 206 11.07 9.76 3.87
CA PRO A 206 12.34 9.90 4.57
C PRO A 206 12.88 8.52 4.99
N PRO A 207 14.19 8.36 5.15
CA PRO A 207 14.82 7.11 5.57
C PRO A 207 14.64 6.87 7.09
N ILE A 208 13.42 7.03 7.57
CA ILE A 208 13.02 6.86 8.97
C ILE A 208 12.11 5.66 9.08
N HIS A 209 12.49 4.70 9.91
CA HIS A 209 11.64 3.58 10.26
C HIS A 209 10.84 3.89 11.52
N VAL A 210 9.52 3.98 11.41
CA VAL A 210 8.61 4.17 12.54
C VAL A 210 8.05 2.82 12.95
N SER A 211 8.34 2.39 14.18
CA SER A 211 7.73 1.18 14.73
C SER A 211 6.25 1.43 15.01
N THR A 212 5.37 0.73 14.31
CA THR A 212 3.91 0.79 14.53
C THR A 212 3.54 0.53 15.99
N LYS A 213 4.23 -0.39 16.67
CA LYS A 213 4.02 -0.68 18.09
C LYS A 213 4.29 0.56 18.96
N ILE A 214 5.35 1.31 18.67
CA ILE A 214 5.70 2.54 19.41
C ILE A 214 4.68 3.64 19.10
N ALA A 215 4.24 3.77 17.85
CA ALA A 215 3.22 4.73 17.48
C ALA A 215 1.93 4.53 18.28
N TYR A 216 1.47 3.30 18.44
CA TYR A 216 0.28 2.96 19.25
C TYR A 216 0.48 3.19 20.77
N GLN A 217 1.67 2.96 21.33
CA GLN A 217 1.91 3.08 22.77
C GLN A 217 1.67 4.49 23.33
N ARG A 218 1.77 5.52 22.51
CA ARG A 218 1.59 6.93 22.90
C ARG A 218 0.20 7.47 22.62
N ILE A 219 -0.66 6.65 22.00
CA ILE A 219 -2.03 7.06 21.73
C ILE A 219 -2.86 6.78 22.98
N VAL A 220 -3.44 7.85 23.52
CA VAL A 220 -4.54 7.73 24.48
C VAL A 220 -5.79 7.40 23.68
N ALA A 221 -6.20 6.13 23.72
CA ALA A 221 -7.43 5.71 23.07
C ALA A 221 -8.59 6.60 23.56
N ARG A 222 -9.23 7.28 22.62
CA ARG A 222 -10.35 8.18 22.93
C ARG A 222 -11.57 7.32 23.16
N LYS A 223 -12.19 7.43 24.34
CA LYS A 223 -13.43 6.70 24.63
C LYS A 223 -14.53 7.21 23.69
N THR A 224 -15.04 6.34 22.83
CA THR A 224 -16.26 6.59 22.09
C THR A 224 -17.39 6.63 23.10
N VAL A 225 -17.96 7.80 23.34
CA VAL A 225 -19.19 7.91 24.10
C VAL A 225 -20.32 7.45 23.15
N MET A 226 -20.69 6.18 23.27
CA MET A 226 -21.93 5.70 22.69
C MET A 226 -23.07 6.49 23.38
N SER A 227 -23.71 7.39 22.66
CA SER A 227 -24.95 8.04 23.09
C SER A 227 -26.05 7.00 23.09
N SER A 228 -26.29 6.40 24.26
CA SER A 228 -27.54 5.75 24.53
C SER A 228 -28.62 6.83 24.67
N PRO A 229 -29.80 6.71 24.04
CA PRO A 229 -30.88 7.63 24.26
C PRO A 229 -31.54 7.30 25.58
N SER A 230 -31.13 7.94 26.67
CA SER A 230 -31.93 7.98 27.88
C SER A 230 -31.90 9.37 28.50
N THR A 231 -33.05 10.00 28.41
CA THR A 231 -33.58 11.13 29.14
C THR A 231 -33.03 11.26 30.55
N THR A 232 -32.37 12.38 30.90
CA THR A 232 -32.75 13.19 32.08
C THR A 232 -31.88 14.47 32.15
N LEU A 233 -32.53 15.57 32.39
CA LEU A 233 -32.00 16.92 32.60
C LEU A 233 -30.93 16.99 33.70
N GLY A 234 -29.81 17.66 33.40
CA GLY A 234 -28.79 18.05 34.36
C GLY A 234 -27.76 18.97 33.70
N ILE A 235 -27.89 20.26 34.01
CA ILE A 235 -27.05 21.37 33.48
C ILE A 235 -25.65 21.26 34.06
N ASN A 236 -24.64 21.58 33.22
CA ASN A 236 -23.24 21.97 33.43
C ASN A 236 -22.15 20.92 33.18
N SER A 237 -21.64 21.07 32.07
CA SER A 237 -20.24 21.13 31.58
C SER A 237 -20.22 20.73 30.11
N ILE A 238 -20.09 21.72 29.23
CA ILE A 238 -19.86 21.51 27.82
C ILE A 238 -18.39 21.08 27.71
N GLU A 239 -18.08 19.83 27.98
CA GLU A 239 -16.96 19.18 27.36
C GLU A 239 -17.40 18.90 25.90
N THR A 240 -17.00 19.79 25.00
CA THR A 240 -17.13 19.60 23.56
C THR A 240 -16.27 18.38 23.20
N SER A 241 -16.88 17.21 23.22
CA SER A 241 -16.33 16.03 22.56
C SER A 241 -15.98 16.46 21.14
N PRO A 242 -14.73 16.30 20.67
CA PRO A 242 -14.41 16.66 19.30
C PRO A 242 -15.31 15.85 18.38
N CYS A 243 -16.14 16.55 17.61
CA CYS A 243 -17.03 15.97 16.63
C CYS A 243 -16.14 15.28 15.57
N TYR A 244 -16.10 13.93 15.60
CA TYR A 244 -15.36 13.19 14.60
C TYR A 244 -16.05 13.34 13.25
N PHE A 245 -15.24 13.64 12.25
CA PHE A 245 -15.70 13.59 10.87
C PHE A 245 -15.98 12.13 10.48
N ASP A 246 -17.17 11.88 9.98
CA ASP A 246 -17.54 10.57 9.43
C ASP A 246 -16.81 10.36 8.10
N LEU A 247 -15.80 9.50 8.10
CA LEU A 247 -14.98 9.23 6.93
C LEU A 247 -15.77 8.68 5.74
N GLN A 248 -16.92 8.06 5.97
CA GLN A 248 -17.77 7.57 4.88
C GLN A 248 -18.40 8.72 4.06
N LYS A 249 -18.44 9.93 4.62
CA LYS A 249 -18.88 11.16 3.91
C LYS A 249 -17.76 11.89 3.17
N LEU A 250 -16.54 11.32 3.17
CA LEU A 250 -15.41 11.96 2.49
C LEU A 250 -15.65 12.19 1.00
N PRO A 251 -16.29 11.28 0.24
CA PRO A 251 -16.60 11.53 -1.17
C PRO A 251 -17.48 12.75 -1.44
N GLU A 252 -18.28 13.17 -0.46
CA GLU A 252 -19.17 14.34 -0.55
C GLU A 252 -18.47 15.64 -0.15
N THR A 253 -17.20 15.55 0.31
CA THR A 253 -16.45 16.67 0.88
C THR A 253 -15.31 17.07 -0.08
N SER A 254 -15.23 18.34 -0.44
CA SER A 254 -14.12 18.83 -1.26
C SER A 254 -12.77 18.68 -0.56
N VAL A 255 -11.71 18.39 -1.32
CA VAL A 255 -10.35 18.16 -0.80
C VAL A 255 -9.82 19.37 -0.01
N GLU A 256 -10.17 20.57 -0.40
CA GLU A 256 -9.83 21.82 0.31
C GLU A 256 -10.24 21.81 1.79
N LEU A 257 -11.37 21.16 2.09
CA LEU A 257 -11.89 21.07 3.46
C LEU A 257 -11.22 19.95 4.28
N TRP A 258 -10.53 19.02 3.64
CA TRP A 258 -9.93 17.87 4.31
C TRP A 258 -8.89 18.27 5.37
N LYS A 259 -8.17 19.35 5.15
CA LYS A 259 -7.22 19.90 6.14
C LYS A 259 -7.88 20.18 7.50
N SER A 260 -9.16 20.56 7.49
CA SER A 260 -9.90 20.91 8.73
C SER A 260 -10.55 19.70 9.40
N VAL A 261 -10.87 18.65 8.63
CA VAL A 261 -11.68 17.51 9.13
C VAL A 261 -10.90 16.21 9.26
N LEU A 262 -9.87 15.99 8.43
CA LEU A 262 -9.05 14.79 8.47
C LEU A 262 -7.81 14.96 9.33
N LYS A 263 -7.53 13.96 10.15
CA LYS A 263 -6.29 13.85 10.95
C LYS A 263 -5.76 12.42 10.86
N ASN A 264 -4.47 12.30 11.05
CA ASN A 264 -3.86 11.01 11.36
C ASN A 264 -3.43 11.06 12.83
N ASP A 265 -4.08 10.28 13.68
CA ASP A 265 -3.86 10.30 15.14
C ASP A 265 -2.43 9.93 15.53
N PHE A 266 -1.69 9.23 14.67
CA PHE A 266 -0.27 8.94 14.90
C PHE A 266 0.63 10.16 14.73
N GLU A 267 0.24 11.18 13.95
CA GLU A 267 1.09 12.34 13.68
C GLU A 267 1.59 13.02 14.96
N THR A 268 0.72 13.20 15.96
CA THR A 268 1.10 13.86 17.21
C THR A 268 2.27 13.15 17.91
N SER A 269 2.21 11.83 17.99
CA SER A 269 3.26 11.06 18.67
C SER A 269 4.52 10.88 17.82
N VAL A 270 4.34 10.70 16.51
CA VAL A 270 5.42 10.47 15.57
C VAL A 270 6.19 11.76 15.30
N PHE A 271 5.50 12.89 15.13
CA PHE A 271 6.15 14.19 14.92
C PHE A 271 6.94 14.68 16.14
N ALA A 272 6.44 14.36 17.35
CA ALA A 272 7.22 14.63 18.57
C ALA A 272 8.56 13.86 18.62
N GLN A 273 8.63 12.69 18.00
CA GLN A 273 9.84 11.87 17.92
C GLN A 273 10.71 12.22 16.71
N TYR A 274 10.08 12.57 15.60
CA TYR A 274 10.72 12.87 14.32
C TYR A 274 10.20 14.20 13.76
N PRO A 275 10.69 15.35 14.28
CA PRO A 275 10.19 16.69 13.90
C PRO A 275 10.26 16.98 12.40
N ILE A 276 11.23 16.40 11.68
CA ILE A 276 11.36 16.54 10.23
C ILE A 276 10.06 16.17 9.47
N LEU A 277 9.24 15.25 10.00
CA LEU A 277 7.97 14.88 9.38
C LEU A 277 6.95 16.02 9.46
N SER A 278 6.94 16.77 10.55
CA SER A 278 6.15 18.00 10.67
C SER A 278 6.62 19.07 9.67
N ASP A 279 7.92 19.22 9.51
CA ASP A 279 8.49 20.18 8.55
C ASP A 279 8.14 19.81 7.11
N ILE A 280 8.18 18.50 6.77
CA ILE A 280 7.75 18.00 5.48
C ILE A 280 6.27 18.32 5.25
N LYS A 281 5.41 18.07 6.24
CA LYS A 281 3.96 18.38 6.13
C LYS A 281 3.72 19.85 5.89
N GLN A 282 4.42 20.71 6.66
CA GLN A 282 4.29 22.16 6.51
C GLN A 282 4.79 22.61 5.13
N THR A 283 5.93 22.09 4.68
CA THR A 283 6.48 22.40 3.35
C THR A 283 5.50 22.02 2.24
N LEU A 284 4.81 20.86 2.33
CA LEU A 284 3.79 20.47 1.36
C LEU A 284 2.65 21.49 1.29
N TYR A 285 2.19 22.01 2.43
CA TYR A 285 1.19 23.09 2.44
C TYR A 285 1.74 24.39 1.88
N ASP A 286 2.97 24.76 2.23
CA ASP A 286 3.60 26.02 1.79
C ASP A 286 3.81 26.08 0.28
N ILE A 287 3.98 24.91 -0.37
CA ILE A 287 4.09 24.81 -1.82
C ILE A 287 2.73 24.58 -2.51
N GLY A 288 1.62 24.60 -1.77
CA GLY A 288 0.27 24.65 -2.33
C GLY A 288 -0.53 23.34 -2.29
N ALA A 289 -0.15 22.37 -1.45
CA ALA A 289 -1.01 21.20 -1.23
C ALA A 289 -2.34 21.64 -0.59
N GLU A 290 -3.46 21.20 -1.13
CA GLU A 290 -4.76 21.38 -0.48
C GLU A 290 -4.92 20.49 0.75
N TYR A 291 -4.36 19.29 0.67
CA TYR A 291 -4.30 18.35 1.81
C TYR A 291 -2.93 17.70 1.89
N ALA A 292 -2.40 17.60 3.11
CA ALA A 292 -1.16 16.86 3.38
C ALA A 292 -1.28 16.06 4.69
N SER A 293 -0.76 14.84 4.69
CA SER A 293 -0.83 13.94 5.85
C SER A 293 0.25 12.88 5.81
N MET A 294 0.44 12.21 6.95
CA MET A 294 1.25 11.00 7.06
C MET A 294 0.42 9.78 6.64
N SER A 295 1.00 8.84 5.93
CA SER A 295 0.35 7.58 5.58
C SER A 295 0.57 6.53 6.67
N GLY A 296 -0.53 5.95 7.18
CA GLY A 296 -0.45 4.94 8.24
C GLY A 296 0.29 5.42 9.47
N SER A 297 1.15 4.59 10.04
CA SER A 297 2.04 4.95 11.15
C SER A 297 3.32 5.70 10.73
N GLY A 298 3.43 6.03 9.46
CA GLY A 298 4.57 6.73 8.88
C GLY A 298 5.67 5.76 8.39
N SER A 299 6.75 6.30 7.90
CA SER A 299 7.20 7.71 7.85
C SER A 299 6.78 8.48 6.59
N ALA A 300 6.12 7.83 5.60
CA ALA A 300 5.75 8.49 4.35
C ALA A 300 4.76 9.64 4.60
N MET A 301 5.09 10.79 4.05
CA MET A 301 4.26 12.00 4.03
C MET A 301 3.77 12.24 2.60
N PHE A 302 2.52 12.66 2.44
CA PHE A 302 1.98 12.96 1.12
C PHE A 302 1.20 14.28 1.10
N GLY A 303 1.14 14.89 -0.08
CA GLY A 303 0.33 16.06 -0.37
C GLY A 303 -0.47 15.88 -1.65
N LEU A 304 -1.72 16.36 -1.66
CA LEU A 304 -2.62 16.41 -2.81
C LEU A 304 -2.62 17.81 -3.39
N PHE A 305 -2.35 17.90 -4.69
CA PHE A 305 -2.25 19.13 -5.44
C PHE A 305 -3.25 19.11 -6.62
N PRO A 306 -4.11 20.10 -6.79
CA PRO A 306 -5.03 20.13 -7.93
C PRO A 306 -4.24 20.29 -9.25
N VAL A 307 -4.63 19.55 -10.28
CA VAL A 307 -4.01 19.63 -11.60
C VAL A 307 -4.27 21.02 -12.19
N GLY A 308 -3.20 21.70 -12.63
CA GLY A 308 -3.30 23.06 -13.18
C GLY A 308 -3.29 24.17 -12.14
N ALA A 309 -3.31 23.87 -10.85
CA ALA A 309 -3.01 24.85 -9.83
C ALA A 309 -1.52 25.21 -9.89
N GLY A 310 -1.23 26.49 -9.85
CA GLY A 310 0.15 26.98 -9.79
C GLY A 310 0.75 26.75 -8.41
N PHE A 311 1.96 26.22 -8.39
CA PHE A 311 2.70 26.03 -7.15
C PHE A 311 3.35 27.35 -6.71
N ALA A 312 3.14 27.70 -5.45
CA ALA A 312 3.85 28.84 -4.84
C ALA A 312 5.32 28.44 -4.65
N ARG A 313 6.24 29.18 -5.30
CA ARG A 313 7.67 29.09 -4.92
C ARG A 313 7.86 29.79 -3.58
N PRO A 314 8.41 29.16 -2.53
CA PRO A 314 8.88 29.88 -1.35
C PRO A 314 9.93 30.90 -1.82
N ASN A 315 9.72 32.20 -1.54
CA ASN A 315 10.58 33.34 -1.89
C ASN A 315 10.37 34.04 -3.25
N THR A 316 9.27 33.90 -3.95
CA THR A 316 8.91 34.83 -5.02
C THR A 316 7.85 35.81 -4.55
N ILE A 317 8.29 37.02 -4.20
CA ILE A 317 7.40 38.17 -3.97
C ILE A 317 6.77 38.51 -5.33
N GLY A 318 5.47 38.26 -5.51
CA GLY A 318 4.66 38.85 -6.56
C GLY A 318 4.57 38.10 -7.90
N GLY A 319 4.26 36.79 -7.89
CA GLY A 319 3.93 36.13 -9.15
C GLY A 319 3.42 34.69 -8.95
N THR A 320 2.15 34.47 -9.19
CA THR A 320 1.55 33.12 -9.36
C THR A 320 2.03 32.54 -10.69
N GLN A 321 3.25 32.03 -10.75
CA GLN A 321 3.68 31.18 -11.87
C GLN A 321 3.47 29.72 -11.50
N THR A 322 2.66 29.05 -12.30
CA THR A 322 2.44 27.60 -12.26
C THR A 322 3.76 26.88 -12.54
N ALA A 323 4.40 26.30 -11.55
CA ALA A 323 5.58 25.49 -11.76
C ALA A 323 5.16 24.06 -12.15
N PRO A 324 5.80 23.44 -13.15
CA PRO A 324 5.57 22.05 -13.50
C PRO A 324 5.92 21.11 -12.34
N LEU A 325 5.30 19.92 -12.29
CA LEU A 325 5.63 18.86 -11.32
C LEU A 325 7.13 18.58 -11.20
N GLN A 326 7.87 18.71 -12.29
CA GLN A 326 9.32 18.51 -12.31
C GLN A 326 10.05 19.53 -11.44
N ASP A 327 9.57 20.77 -11.38
CA ASP A 327 10.17 21.82 -10.56
C ASP A 327 9.91 21.54 -9.07
N ILE A 328 8.74 20.98 -8.71
CA ILE A 328 8.45 20.56 -7.33
C ILE A 328 9.36 19.41 -6.94
N HIS A 329 9.45 18.40 -7.79
CA HIS A 329 10.30 17.25 -7.55
C HIS A 329 11.75 17.69 -7.32
N ASN A 330 12.27 18.61 -8.14
CA ASN A 330 13.61 19.15 -8.01
C ASN A 330 13.77 19.95 -6.73
N PHE A 331 12.81 20.83 -6.39
CA PHE A 331 12.81 21.61 -5.16
C PHE A 331 12.84 20.71 -3.92
N LEU A 332 11.98 19.72 -3.87
CA LEU A 332 11.87 18.81 -2.72
C LEU A 332 13.11 17.92 -2.58
N ASN A 333 13.70 17.44 -3.67
CA ASN A 333 14.95 16.68 -3.62
C ASN A 333 16.14 17.54 -3.13
N ILE A 334 16.15 18.85 -3.40
CA ILE A 334 17.15 19.78 -2.87
C ILE A 334 16.90 20.04 -1.38
N THR A 335 15.64 20.23 -0.99
CA THR A 335 15.24 20.56 0.39
C THR A 335 15.38 19.36 1.32
N PHE A 336 15.00 18.18 0.87
CA PHE A 336 15.00 16.92 1.64
C PHE A 336 15.91 15.89 0.97
N LYS A 337 17.22 16.15 0.94
CA LYS A 337 18.24 15.39 0.18
C LYS A 337 18.28 13.89 0.49
N ASP A 338 17.94 13.51 1.71
CA ASP A 338 17.96 12.11 2.15
C ASP A 338 16.61 11.41 1.98
N CYS A 339 15.60 12.12 1.47
CA CYS A 339 14.27 11.56 1.25
C CYS A 339 14.10 11.10 -0.19
N THR A 340 13.31 10.04 -0.39
CA THR A 340 12.84 9.66 -1.72
C THR A 340 11.54 10.39 -2.03
N VAL A 341 11.48 11.08 -3.16
CA VAL A 341 10.32 11.86 -3.60
C VAL A 341 9.69 11.23 -4.84
N PHE A 342 8.38 11.07 -4.83
CA PHE A 342 7.59 10.63 -5.97
C PHE A 342 6.53 11.68 -6.29
N CYS A 343 6.31 11.93 -7.59
CA CYS A 343 5.22 12.75 -8.10
C CYS A 343 4.35 11.88 -9.00
N LEU A 344 3.10 11.69 -8.61
CA LEU A 344 2.17 10.74 -9.23
C LEU A 344 0.91 11.47 -9.71
N ASN A 345 0.38 11.07 -10.88
CA ASN A 345 -0.95 11.48 -11.31
C ASN A 345 -1.98 10.49 -10.78
N LEU A 346 -3.02 10.97 -10.13
CA LEU A 346 -4.12 10.16 -9.61
C LEU A 346 -5.24 10.03 -10.62
#